data_f65daadffa828bc0724ec5de78ebfa48
#
_entry.id   f65daadffa828bc0724ec5de78ebfa48
#
_cell.length_a   1.000
_cell.length_b   1.000
_cell.length_c   1.000
_cell.angle_alpha   90.00
_cell.angle_beta   90.00
_cell.angle_gamma   90.00
#
_symmetry.space_group_name_H-M   'P 1'
#
loop_
_entity.id
_entity.type
_entity.pdbx_description
1 polymer ?
#
loop_
_entity_poly.entity_id
_entity_poly.type
_entity_poly.pdbx_seq_one_letter_code
_entity_poly.pdbx_strand_id
1 'polypeptide(L)'
;AKKVTKATVTLAAPLAADDAISVMVMNIVGTLPADAVMEVLVTNNAKDTTPVWEDATADVKNGANHVFTNKTAANGFAFNFKLSVERGASDTGGYISNIGGAFE
;
A
#
# COMPACT_ATOMS: atom_id res chain seq x y z
N ALA A 1 5.72 -7.27 -28.33
CA ALA A 1 6.14 -7.03 -26.95
C ALA A 1 5.05 -7.46 -25.98
N LYS A 2 5.45 -8.03 -24.86
CA LYS A 2 4.51 -8.40 -23.81
C LYS A 2 4.01 -7.15 -23.08
N LYS A 3 2.69 -7.07 -22.89
CA LYS A 3 2.10 -6.05 -22.06
C LYS A 3 2.16 -6.49 -20.60
N VAL A 4 2.44 -5.54 -19.70
CA VAL A 4 2.36 -5.79 -18.27
C VAL A 4 0.89 -5.76 -17.88
N THR A 5 0.36 -6.88 -17.38
CA THR A 5 -1.04 -6.99 -16.97
C THR A 5 -1.24 -6.66 -15.50
N LYS A 6 -0.21 -6.91 -14.69
CA LYS A 6 -0.25 -6.62 -13.25
C LYS A 6 1.13 -6.17 -12.78
N ALA A 7 1.15 -5.15 -11.94
CA ALA A 7 2.37 -4.68 -11.29
C ALA A 7 2.15 -4.58 -9.78
N THR A 8 3.16 -4.95 -8.99
CA THR A 8 3.14 -4.85 -7.54
C THR A 8 4.35 -4.09 -7.06
N VAL A 9 4.14 -3.11 -6.19
CA VAL A 9 5.19 -2.28 -5.60
C VAL A 9 5.17 -2.46 -4.09
N THR A 10 6.33 -2.68 -3.50
CA THR A 10 6.50 -2.77 -2.05
C THR A 10 7.84 -2.13 -1.67
N LEU A 11 7.98 -1.71 -0.41
CA LEU A 11 9.27 -1.22 0.07
C LEU A 11 10.27 -2.38 0.17
N ALA A 12 11.50 -2.14 -0.28
CA ALA A 12 12.56 -3.14 -0.19
C ALA A 12 12.91 -3.46 1.26
N ALA A 13 12.77 -2.47 2.16
CA ALA A 13 12.96 -2.63 3.59
C ALA A 13 11.85 -1.90 4.33
N PRO A 14 11.30 -2.48 5.42
CA PRO A 14 10.29 -1.81 6.22
C PRO A 14 10.82 -0.53 6.86
N LEU A 15 9.92 0.43 7.07
CA LEU A 15 10.24 1.68 7.77
C LEU A 15 9.99 1.47 9.26
N ALA A 16 11.06 1.38 10.05
CA ALA A 16 10.98 1.17 11.48
C ALA A 16 10.47 2.42 12.21
N ALA A 17 9.71 2.21 13.28
CA ALA A 17 9.21 3.27 14.13
C ALA A 17 9.53 2.96 15.59
N ASP A 18 9.81 4.01 16.38
CA ASP A 18 10.11 3.86 17.81
C ASP A 18 8.87 3.60 18.66
N ASP A 19 7.72 4.09 18.19
CA ASP A 19 6.43 3.95 18.88
C ASP A 19 5.44 3.18 18.01
N ALA A 20 4.31 2.82 18.61
CA ALA A 20 3.24 2.13 17.88
C ALA A 20 2.75 2.97 16.69
N ILE A 21 2.61 2.30 15.55
CA ILE A 21 2.04 2.93 14.37
C ILE A 21 0.53 2.67 14.39
N SER A 22 -0.24 3.73 14.57
CA SER A 22 -1.71 3.63 14.72
C SER A 22 -2.46 4.06 13.46
N VAL A 23 -1.88 4.97 12.67
CA VAL A 23 -2.53 5.61 11.54
C VAL A 23 -1.52 5.80 10.42
N MET A 24 -1.97 5.65 9.18
CA MET A 24 -1.19 6.07 8.01
C MET A 24 -2.07 6.80 7.01
N VAL A 25 -1.45 7.64 6.21
CA VAL A 25 -2.05 8.23 5.01
C VAL A 25 -1.12 7.98 3.84
N MET A 26 -1.67 7.66 2.68
CA MET A 26 -0.88 7.42 1.47
C MET A 26 -1.50 8.16 0.30
N ASN A 27 -0.64 8.82 -0.48
CA ASN A 27 -1.01 9.48 -1.72
C ASN A 27 -0.35 8.80 -2.89
N ILE A 28 -1.13 8.54 -3.93
CA ILE A 28 -0.63 7.96 -5.17
C ILE A 28 -0.92 8.95 -6.29
N VAL A 29 0.13 9.36 -6.98
CA VAL A 29 0.04 10.28 -8.12
C VAL A 29 0.23 9.49 -9.40
N GLY A 30 -0.73 9.57 -10.29
CA GLY A 30 -0.67 8.86 -11.57
C GLY A 30 -2.00 8.91 -12.30
N THR A 31 -2.04 8.22 -13.42
CA THR A 31 -3.25 8.10 -14.24
C THR A 31 -3.51 6.62 -14.50
N LEU A 32 -4.68 6.15 -14.09
CA LEU A 32 -5.10 4.77 -14.30
C LEU A 32 -6.43 4.75 -15.06
N PRO A 33 -6.61 3.80 -16.00
CA PRO A 33 -7.91 3.62 -16.64
C PRO A 33 -9.00 3.29 -15.63
N ALA A 34 -10.24 3.65 -15.94
CA ALA A 34 -11.37 3.41 -15.04
C ALA A 34 -11.59 1.93 -14.71
N ASP A 35 -11.23 1.05 -15.63
CA ASP A 35 -11.38 -0.41 -15.46
C ASP A 35 -10.14 -1.09 -14.86
N ALA A 36 -9.09 -0.34 -14.56
CA ALA A 36 -7.93 -0.90 -13.86
C ALA A 36 -8.29 -1.17 -12.39
N VAL A 37 -7.77 -2.27 -11.86
CA VAL A 37 -7.98 -2.66 -10.46
C VAL A 37 -6.74 -2.32 -9.65
N MET A 38 -6.92 -1.51 -8.62
CA MET A 38 -5.87 -1.16 -7.67
C MET A 38 -6.19 -1.75 -6.31
N GLU A 39 -5.21 -2.38 -5.69
CA GLU A 39 -5.31 -2.91 -4.33
C GLU A 39 -4.14 -2.41 -3.50
N VAL A 40 -4.41 -1.94 -2.30
CA VAL A 40 -3.39 -1.48 -1.35
C VAL A 40 -3.54 -2.24 -0.05
N LEU A 41 -2.49 -2.95 0.33
CA LEU A 41 -2.37 -3.62 1.62
C LEU A 41 -1.27 -2.94 2.43
N VAL A 42 -1.50 -2.74 3.72
CA VAL A 42 -0.54 -2.10 4.60
C VAL A 42 -0.35 -2.91 5.88
N THR A 43 0.81 -2.79 6.49
CA THR A 43 1.10 -3.43 7.77
C THR A 43 1.87 -2.48 8.66
N ASN A 44 1.62 -2.54 9.96
CA ASN A 44 2.37 -1.79 10.96
C ASN A 44 3.34 -2.67 11.77
N ASN A 45 3.41 -3.96 11.46
CA ASN A 45 4.31 -4.91 12.12
C ASN A 45 5.13 -5.71 11.09
N ALA A 46 5.68 -5.00 10.11
CA ALA A 46 6.38 -5.62 8.98
C ALA A 46 7.60 -6.45 9.35
N LYS A 47 8.18 -6.23 10.54
CA LYS A 47 9.34 -7.00 11.03
C LYS A 47 8.95 -8.29 11.73
N ASP A 48 7.68 -8.51 11.99
CA ASP A 48 7.22 -9.75 12.61
C ASP A 48 7.31 -10.90 11.61
N THR A 49 7.45 -12.12 12.12
CA THR A 49 7.53 -13.32 11.28
C THR A 49 6.29 -13.45 10.39
N THR A 50 5.14 -13.11 10.93
CA THR A 50 3.87 -13.12 10.18
C THR A 50 3.21 -11.74 10.34
N PRO A 51 3.55 -10.77 9.47
CA PRO A 51 2.92 -9.45 9.54
C PRO A 51 1.42 -9.52 9.30
N VAL A 52 0.69 -8.63 9.96
CA VAL A 52 -0.75 -8.48 9.74
C VAL A 52 -0.96 -7.46 8.63
N TRP A 53 -1.43 -7.91 7.47
CA TRP A 53 -1.73 -7.04 6.34
C TRP A 53 -3.19 -6.61 6.39
N GLU A 54 -3.41 -5.30 6.26
CA GLU A 54 -4.76 -4.72 6.28
C GLU A 54 -5.05 -4.07 4.94
N ASP A 55 -6.29 -4.20 4.46
CA ASP A 55 -6.72 -3.60 3.21
C ASP A 55 -7.00 -2.12 3.41
N ALA A 56 -6.20 -1.27 2.77
CA ALA A 56 -6.33 0.18 2.83
C ALA A 56 -6.74 0.78 1.48
N THR A 57 -7.21 -0.03 0.55
CA THR A 57 -7.52 0.41 -0.82
C THR A 57 -8.51 1.57 -0.85
N ALA A 58 -9.63 1.46 -0.13
CA ALA A 58 -10.64 2.51 -0.11
C ALA A 58 -10.12 3.80 0.53
N ASP A 59 -9.37 3.69 1.62
CA ASP A 59 -8.80 4.86 2.29
C ASP A 59 -7.82 5.60 1.38
N VAL A 60 -6.94 4.87 0.70
CA VAL A 60 -5.96 5.44 -0.22
C VAL A 60 -6.66 6.12 -1.41
N LYS A 61 -7.67 5.49 -1.99
CA LYS A 61 -8.43 6.07 -3.10
C LYS A 61 -9.13 7.36 -2.72
N ASN A 62 -9.57 7.47 -1.47
CA ASN A 62 -10.30 8.64 -0.97
C ASN A 62 -9.39 9.69 -0.33
N GLY A 63 -8.08 9.45 -0.28
CA GLY A 63 -7.14 10.33 0.40
C GLY A 63 -7.37 10.41 1.90
N ALA A 64 -7.95 9.36 2.49
CA ALA A 64 -8.30 9.31 3.90
C ALA A 64 -7.23 8.57 4.71
N ASN A 65 -7.24 8.80 6.03
CA ASN A 65 -6.37 8.06 6.94
C ASN A 65 -6.84 6.61 7.08
N HIS A 66 -5.88 5.68 7.09
CA HIS A 66 -6.13 4.30 7.46
C HIS A 66 -5.76 4.13 8.93
N VAL A 67 -6.71 3.71 9.75
CA VAL A 67 -6.48 3.43 11.17
C VAL A 67 -6.21 1.94 11.32
N PHE A 68 -5.02 1.59 11.82
CA PHE A 68 -4.65 0.19 11.98
C PHE A 68 -5.48 -0.51 13.05
N THR A 69 -6.00 -1.66 12.71
CA THR A 69 -6.70 -2.55 13.66
C THR A 69 -5.68 -3.30 14.52
N ASN A 70 -4.55 -3.70 13.92
CA ASN A 70 -3.49 -4.38 14.66
C ASN A 70 -2.77 -3.42 15.60
N LYS A 71 -2.67 -3.80 16.88
CA LYS A 71 -2.09 -2.98 17.94
C LYS A 71 -0.81 -3.57 18.54
N THR A 72 -0.29 -4.65 17.97
CA THR A 72 0.86 -5.35 18.54
C THR A 72 1.92 -5.62 17.48
N ALA A 73 3.18 -5.62 17.93
CA ALA A 73 4.33 -5.93 17.07
C ALA A 73 5.39 -6.61 17.93
N ALA A 74 5.56 -7.92 17.75
CA ALA A 74 6.51 -8.71 18.54
C ALA A 74 7.96 -8.27 18.33
N ASN A 75 8.29 -7.86 17.10
CA ASN A 75 9.65 -7.43 16.72
C ASN A 75 9.76 -5.91 16.56
N GLY A 76 8.82 -5.16 17.12
CA GLY A 76 8.76 -3.71 16.99
C GLY A 76 7.92 -3.25 15.79
N PHE A 77 7.35 -2.06 15.90
CA PHE A 77 6.51 -1.52 14.84
C PHE A 77 7.35 -1.11 13.64
N ALA A 78 6.89 -1.48 12.47
CA ALA A 78 7.49 -1.10 11.21
C ALA A 78 6.43 -1.11 10.12
N PHE A 79 6.48 -0.10 9.24
CA PHE A 79 5.52 0.06 8.17
C PHE A 79 6.03 -0.55 6.88
N ASN A 80 5.14 -1.22 6.16
CA ASN A 80 5.34 -1.58 4.76
C ASN A 80 3.99 -1.57 4.05
N PHE A 81 4.03 -1.58 2.73
CA PHE A 81 2.83 -1.64 1.92
C PHE A 81 3.03 -2.55 0.72
N LYS A 82 1.90 -3.01 0.16
CA LYS A 82 1.86 -3.69 -1.14
C LYS A 82 0.83 -2.97 -1.99
N LEU A 83 1.28 -2.33 -3.06
CA LEU A 83 0.41 -1.70 -4.04
C LEU A 83 0.38 -2.58 -5.28
N SER A 84 -0.80 -3.06 -5.64
CA SER A 84 -0.99 -3.86 -6.84
C SER A 84 -1.93 -3.14 -7.79
N VAL A 85 -1.55 -3.09 -9.06
CA VAL A 85 -2.39 -2.51 -10.12
C VAL A 85 -2.48 -3.53 -11.25
N GLU A 86 -3.70 -3.85 -11.66
CA GLU A 86 -3.98 -4.81 -12.71
C GLU A 86 -4.79 -4.15 -13.82
N ARG A 87 -4.40 -4.40 -15.08
CA ARG A 87 -5.15 -3.89 -16.23
C ARG A 87 -6.55 -4.52 -16.27
N GLY A 88 -7.53 -3.69 -16.64
CA GLY A 88 -8.89 -4.17 -16.86
C GLY A 88 -9.07 -4.78 -18.24
N ALA A 89 -10.31 -5.10 -18.56
CA ALA A 89 -10.68 -5.74 -19.83
C ALA A 89 -10.33 -4.89 -21.06
N SER A 90 -10.30 -3.57 -20.92
CA SER A 90 -9.93 -2.67 -22.01
C SER A 90 -8.43 -2.78 -22.40
N ASP A 91 -7.61 -3.34 -21.50
CA ASP A 91 -6.17 -3.43 -21.64
C ASP A 91 -5.50 -2.07 -21.93
N THR A 92 -6.12 -0.99 -21.46
CA THR A 92 -5.57 0.35 -21.59
C THR A 92 -4.54 0.56 -20.49
N GLY A 93 -3.35 1.06 -20.87
CA GLY A 93 -2.28 1.33 -19.93
C GLY A 93 -2.49 2.62 -19.11
N GLY A 94 -1.81 2.70 -18.01
CA GLY A 94 -1.72 3.88 -17.17
C GLY A 94 -0.35 3.94 -16.52
N TYR A 95 -0.16 4.88 -15.61
CA TYR A 95 1.10 5.00 -14.88
C TYR A 95 0.89 5.56 -13.47
N ILE A 96 1.85 5.24 -12.61
CA ILE A 96 1.98 5.88 -11.31
C ILE A 96 3.34 6.56 -11.29
N SER A 97 3.34 7.89 -11.13
CA SER A 97 4.57 8.69 -11.14
C SER A 97 5.16 8.90 -9.76
N ASN A 98 4.34 8.80 -8.71
CA ASN A 98 4.79 9.05 -7.34
C ASN A 98 3.89 8.35 -6.33
N ILE A 99 4.50 7.87 -5.25
CA ILE A 99 3.81 7.33 -4.08
C ILE A 99 4.40 8.04 -2.87
N GLY A 100 3.56 8.74 -2.12
CA GLY A 100 3.98 9.44 -0.92
C GLY A 100 3.07 9.10 0.25
N GLY A 101 3.48 9.47 1.46
CA GLY A 101 2.65 9.25 2.62
C GLY A 101 3.38 9.48 3.93
N ALA A 102 2.64 9.28 5.02
CA ALA A 102 3.16 9.42 6.37
C ALA A 102 2.41 8.46 7.29
N PHE A 103 3.03 8.14 8.42
CA PHE A 103 2.39 7.34 9.47
C PHE A 103 2.77 7.86 10.85
N GLU A 104 1.91 7.60 11.81
CA GLU A 104 2.17 7.89 13.22
C GLU A 104 1.53 6.86 14.15
#